data_ecf835dfe0b3e84942646008606240a1
#
_entry.id   ecf835dfe0b3e84942646008606240a1
#
_cell.length_a   1.000
_cell.length_b   1.000
_cell.length_c   1.000
_cell.angle_alpha   90.00
_cell.angle_beta   90.00
_cell.angle_gamma   90.00
#
_symmetry.space_group_name_H-M   'P 1'
#
loop_
_entity.id
_entity.type
_entity.pdbx_description
1 polymer ?
#
loop_
_entity_poly.entity_id
_entity_poly.type
_entity_poly.pdbx_seq_one_letter_code
_entity_poly.pdbx_strand_id
1 'polypeptide(L)'
;PVSNLKMATDTLLEKPMTEAERTDFIRGIRTQTDKLDFLFQALVKTSRLETGVIQLDKKVCNLYDTVAQAMSGIVYAAEKKEISVSVNCPEKLMLSHDSKWTAEALFNLLDNAVKYTSAGGKISVSVVQWEMYVEIKVADNGKGISESNQAAIFRRFYREEEVHSEPGVGIGLYLAREIITRQGGYIKVVSAPGNGSAFSIMLPVK
;
A
#
# COMPACT_ATOMS: atom_id res chain seq x y z
N PRO A 1 -1.02 8.08 18.39
CA PRO A 1 -2.30 7.41 18.67
C PRO A 1 -2.56 7.18 20.16
N VAL A 2 -1.60 6.59 20.92
CA VAL A 2 -1.78 6.25 22.35
C VAL A 2 -2.13 7.47 23.19
N SER A 3 -1.43 8.59 23.02
CA SER A 3 -1.69 9.83 23.75
C SER A 3 -3.10 10.37 23.47
N ASN A 4 -3.56 10.29 22.23
CA ASN A 4 -4.90 10.72 21.84
C ASN A 4 -5.99 9.80 22.43
N LEU A 5 -5.74 8.48 22.50
CA LEU A 5 -6.63 7.53 23.15
C LEU A 5 -6.76 7.84 24.63
N LYS A 6 -5.64 8.06 25.33
CA LYS A 6 -5.62 8.40 26.73
C LYS A 6 -6.40 9.69 26.99
N MET A 7 -6.12 10.75 26.24
CA MET A 7 -6.83 12.03 26.37
C MET A 7 -8.33 11.88 26.11
N ALA A 8 -8.73 11.09 25.11
CA ALA A 8 -10.15 10.88 24.81
C ALA A 8 -10.85 10.09 25.92
N THR A 9 -10.21 9.08 26.50
CA THR A 9 -10.75 8.31 27.62
C THR A 9 -10.83 9.14 28.90
N ASP A 10 -9.79 9.93 29.22
CA ASP A 10 -9.79 10.83 30.38
C ASP A 10 -10.94 11.87 30.27
N THR A 11 -11.12 12.42 29.06
CA THR A 11 -12.21 13.37 28.81
C THR A 11 -13.61 12.72 29.00
N LEU A 12 -13.79 11.48 28.54
CA LEU A 12 -15.04 10.72 28.70
C LEU A 12 -15.37 10.41 30.17
N LEU A 13 -14.34 10.23 30.99
CA LEU A 13 -14.50 9.92 32.41
C LEU A 13 -14.74 11.17 33.28
N GLU A 14 -14.13 12.29 32.93
CA GLU A 14 -14.06 13.47 33.80
C GLU A 14 -15.10 14.56 33.46
N LYS A 15 -15.59 14.59 32.19
CA LYS A 15 -16.47 15.68 31.75
C LYS A 15 -17.91 15.20 31.50
N PRO A 16 -18.92 15.93 32.02
CA PRO A 16 -20.29 15.73 31.59
C PRO A 16 -20.40 16.11 30.11
N MET A 17 -21.08 15.28 29.33
CA MET A 17 -21.27 15.50 27.91
C MET A 17 -22.60 14.90 27.43
N THR A 18 -23.08 15.39 26.30
CA THR A 18 -24.26 14.87 25.63
C THR A 18 -23.99 13.49 25.03
N GLU A 19 -25.03 12.71 24.74
CA GLU A 19 -24.93 11.42 24.06
C GLU A 19 -24.28 11.53 22.68
N ALA A 20 -24.49 12.62 21.94
CA ALA A 20 -23.87 12.88 20.67
C ALA A 20 -22.36 13.06 20.81
N GLU A 21 -21.90 13.90 21.73
CA GLU A 21 -20.48 14.10 22.01
C GLU A 21 -19.81 12.80 22.48
N ARG A 22 -20.47 12.03 23.36
CA ARG A 22 -19.97 10.73 23.81
C ARG A 22 -19.77 9.77 22.65
N THR A 23 -20.73 9.71 21.73
CA THR A 23 -20.66 8.88 20.53
C THR A 23 -19.48 9.27 19.64
N ASP A 24 -19.22 10.56 19.47
CA ASP A 24 -18.12 11.05 18.64
C ASP A 24 -16.75 10.74 19.28
N PHE A 25 -16.62 10.85 20.61
CA PHE A 25 -15.41 10.41 21.32
C PHE A 25 -15.16 8.91 21.15
N ILE A 26 -16.20 8.07 21.28
CA ILE A 26 -16.11 6.62 21.11
C ILE A 26 -15.69 6.28 19.66
N ARG A 27 -16.24 6.96 18.65
CA ARG A 27 -15.80 6.80 17.26
C ARG A 27 -14.34 7.20 17.07
N GLY A 28 -13.91 8.29 17.71
CA GLY A 28 -12.52 8.73 17.72
C GLY A 28 -11.58 7.67 18.33
N ILE A 29 -11.96 7.09 19.47
CA ILE A 29 -11.22 6.01 20.14
C ILE A 29 -11.11 4.81 19.20
N ARG A 30 -12.21 4.36 18.59
CA ARG A 30 -12.22 3.25 17.65
C ARG A 30 -11.25 3.50 16.48
N THR A 31 -11.32 4.67 15.87
CA THR A 31 -10.41 5.06 14.78
C THR A 31 -8.93 5.01 15.19
N GLN A 32 -8.61 5.44 16.41
CA GLN A 32 -7.23 5.37 16.91
C GLN A 32 -6.79 3.94 17.21
N THR A 33 -7.71 3.09 17.68
CA THR A 33 -7.45 1.67 17.94
C THR A 33 -7.20 0.92 16.63
N ASP A 34 -8.01 1.16 15.59
CA ASP A 34 -7.81 0.56 14.26
C ASP A 34 -6.45 0.97 13.66
N LYS A 35 -6.04 2.24 13.86
CA LYS A 35 -4.70 2.71 13.46
C LYS A 35 -3.57 2.01 14.22
N LEU A 36 -3.74 1.73 15.52
CA LEU A 36 -2.75 1.00 16.33
C LEU A 36 -2.63 -0.45 15.90
N ASP A 37 -3.75 -1.11 15.65
CA ASP A 37 -3.76 -2.50 15.17
C ASP A 37 -3.04 -2.62 13.82
N PHE A 38 -3.36 -1.74 12.87
CA PHE A 38 -2.67 -1.67 11.59
C PHE A 38 -1.16 -1.45 11.74
N LEU A 39 -0.75 -0.52 12.62
CA LEU A 39 0.66 -0.26 12.95
C LEU A 39 1.35 -1.51 13.47
N PHE A 40 0.73 -2.18 14.43
CA PHE A 40 1.29 -3.36 15.08
C PHE A 40 1.47 -4.50 14.07
N GLN A 41 0.46 -4.77 13.26
CA GLN A 41 0.53 -5.81 12.24
C GLN A 41 1.60 -5.52 11.18
N ALA A 42 1.70 -4.26 10.72
CA ALA A 42 2.73 -3.86 9.77
C ALA A 42 4.14 -3.98 10.36
N LEU A 43 4.34 -3.62 11.64
CA LEU A 43 5.60 -3.77 12.36
C LEU A 43 5.99 -5.24 12.51
N VAL A 44 5.04 -6.11 12.91
CA VAL A 44 5.29 -7.55 13.05
C VAL A 44 5.64 -8.18 11.71
N LYS A 45 4.91 -7.87 10.63
CA LYS A 45 5.22 -8.34 9.27
C LYS A 45 6.64 -7.91 8.85
N THR A 46 6.96 -6.64 9.04
CA THR A 46 8.27 -6.09 8.67
C THR A 46 9.39 -6.75 9.48
N SER A 47 9.25 -6.84 10.81
CA SER A 47 10.24 -7.47 11.69
C SER A 47 10.49 -8.93 11.33
N ARG A 48 9.44 -9.71 11.06
CA ARG A 48 9.57 -11.11 10.66
C ARG A 48 10.24 -11.28 9.30
N LEU A 49 10.00 -10.37 8.37
CA LEU A 49 10.72 -10.34 7.10
C LEU A 49 12.20 -10.05 7.33
N GLU A 50 12.53 -9.02 8.08
CA GLU A 50 13.92 -8.58 8.29
C GLU A 50 14.77 -9.61 9.03
N THR A 51 14.21 -10.23 10.04
CA THR A 51 14.90 -11.27 10.83
C THR A 51 15.02 -12.61 10.10
N GLY A 52 14.46 -12.73 8.88
CA GLY A 52 14.47 -13.98 8.11
C GLY A 52 13.55 -15.07 8.66
N VAL A 53 12.72 -14.75 9.66
CA VAL A 53 11.70 -15.66 10.19
C VAL A 53 10.68 -16.02 9.11
N ILE A 54 10.36 -15.07 8.23
CA ILE A 54 9.58 -15.34 7.03
C ILE A 54 10.55 -15.72 5.91
N GLN A 55 10.52 -16.99 5.55
CA GLN A 55 11.17 -17.47 4.34
C GLN A 55 10.18 -17.34 3.17
N LEU A 56 10.63 -16.69 2.09
CA LEU A 56 9.83 -16.58 0.87
C LEU A 56 9.84 -17.94 0.16
N ASP A 57 8.67 -18.42 -0.22
CA ASP A 57 8.47 -19.68 -0.93
C ASP A 57 8.20 -19.40 -2.41
N LYS A 58 9.29 -19.18 -3.16
CA LYS A 58 9.20 -18.94 -4.61
C LYS A 58 8.88 -20.22 -5.36
N LYS A 59 7.79 -20.20 -6.13
CA LYS A 59 7.33 -21.27 -7.00
C LYS A 59 6.97 -20.73 -8.37
N VAL A 60 7.08 -21.55 -9.39
CA VAL A 60 6.58 -21.21 -10.72
C VAL A 60 5.05 -21.24 -10.67
N CYS A 61 4.44 -20.09 -10.72
CA CYS A 61 2.99 -19.92 -10.68
C CYS A 61 2.53 -18.84 -11.66
N ASN A 62 1.22 -18.79 -11.91
CA ASN A 62 0.67 -17.82 -12.83
C ASN A 62 0.64 -16.41 -12.20
N LEU A 63 1.31 -15.46 -12.82
CA LEU A 63 1.35 -14.09 -12.34
C LEU A 63 -0.01 -13.39 -12.44
N TYR A 64 -0.85 -13.78 -13.40
CA TYR A 64 -2.21 -13.27 -13.52
C TYR A 64 -3.04 -13.47 -12.25
N ASP A 65 -2.96 -14.67 -11.64
CA ASP A 65 -3.67 -14.97 -10.39
C ASP A 65 -3.18 -14.11 -9.23
N THR A 66 -1.85 -13.85 -9.19
CA THR A 66 -1.23 -12.97 -8.18
C THR A 66 -1.71 -11.52 -8.34
N VAL A 67 -1.78 -11.02 -9.57
CA VAL A 67 -2.31 -9.69 -9.87
C VAL A 67 -3.80 -9.61 -9.50
N ALA A 68 -4.59 -10.61 -9.88
CA ALA A 68 -6.02 -10.67 -9.55
C ALA A 68 -6.26 -10.67 -8.02
N GLN A 69 -5.44 -11.41 -7.26
CA GLN A 69 -5.50 -11.42 -5.79
C GLN A 69 -5.23 -10.03 -5.21
N ALA A 70 -4.20 -9.34 -5.67
CA ALA A 70 -3.89 -7.98 -5.19
C ALA A 70 -4.98 -6.98 -5.55
N MET A 71 -5.52 -7.07 -6.77
CA MET A 71 -6.60 -6.22 -7.25
C MET A 71 -7.87 -6.34 -6.41
N SER A 72 -8.23 -7.56 -5.98
CA SER A 72 -9.45 -7.79 -5.19
C SER A 72 -9.48 -6.96 -3.89
N GLY A 73 -8.32 -6.63 -3.33
CA GLY A 73 -8.20 -5.83 -2.10
C GLY A 73 -8.56 -4.36 -2.26
N ILE A 74 -8.56 -3.82 -3.49
CA ILE A 74 -8.80 -2.38 -3.71
C ILE A 74 -10.14 -2.06 -4.39
N VAL A 75 -10.87 -3.07 -4.88
CA VAL A 75 -12.11 -2.89 -5.66
C VAL A 75 -13.10 -1.98 -4.95
N TYR A 76 -13.46 -2.32 -3.72
CA TYR A 76 -14.43 -1.53 -2.94
C TYR A 76 -13.98 -0.06 -2.73
N ALA A 77 -12.71 0.15 -2.44
CA ALA A 77 -12.19 1.50 -2.21
C ALA A 77 -12.13 2.32 -3.49
N ALA A 78 -11.80 1.69 -4.62
CA ALA A 78 -11.79 2.31 -5.94
C ALA A 78 -13.22 2.66 -6.40
N GLU A 79 -14.18 1.75 -6.25
CA GLU A 79 -15.60 1.99 -6.55
C GLU A 79 -16.17 3.15 -5.73
N LYS A 80 -15.90 3.18 -4.42
CA LYS A 80 -16.35 4.27 -3.53
C LYS A 80 -15.85 5.65 -3.95
N LYS A 81 -14.67 5.72 -4.59
CA LYS A 81 -14.07 6.94 -5.14
C LYS A 81 -14.39 7.13 -6.64
N GLU A 82 -15.19 6.25 -7.24
CA GLU A 82 -15.48 6.28 -8.68
C GLU A 82 -14.21 6.27 -9.55
N ILE A 83 -13.14 5.63 -9.07
CA ILE A 83 -11.87 5.52 -9.78
C ILE A 83 -11.99 4.43 -10.86
N SER A 84 -11.68 4.79 -12.11
CA SER A 84 -11.59 3.84 -13.21
C SER A 84 -10.31 3.03 -13.12
N VAL A 85 -10.43 1.70 -12.99
CA VAL A 85 -9.28 0.81 -12.92
C VAL A 85 -9.22 -0.07 -14.16
N SER A 86 -8.06 -0.10 -14.82
CA SER A 86 -7.79 -0.95 -15.99
C SER A 86 -6.63 -1.90 -15.72
N VAL A 87 -6.75 -3.13 -16.21
CA VAL A 87 -5.70 -4.16 -16.07
C VAL A 87 -5.36 -4.73 -17.44
N ASN A 88 -4.06 -4.73 -17.77
CA ASN A 88 -3.50 -5.40 -18.93
C ASN A 88 -2.42 -6.38 -18.46
N CYS A 89 -2.79 -7.64 -18.28
CA CYS A 89 -1.92 -8.70 -17.81
C CYS A 89 -2.11 -9.95 -18.69
N PRO A 90 -1.03 -10.55 -19.23
CA PRO A 90 -1.13 -11.82 -19.95
C PRO A 90 -1.71 -12.92 -19.05
N GLU A 91 -2.75 -13.62 -19.50
CA GLU A 91 -3.46 -14.65 -18.72
C GLU A 91 -2.59 -15.87 -18.38
N LYS A 92 -1.55 -16.16 -19.16
CA LYS A 92 -0.72 -17.38 -19.05
C LYS A 92 0.76 -17.06 -18.80
N LEU A 93 1.05 -16.05 -18.03
CA LEU A 93 2.42 -15.67 -17.69
C LEU A 93 2.89 -16.43 -16.45
N MET A 94 3.71 -17.46 -16.66
CA MET A 94 4.31 -18.24 -15.57
C MET A 94 5.64 -17.59 -15.13
N LEU A 95 5.79 -17.36 -13.83
CA LEU A 95 6.97 -16.73 -13.24
C LEU A 95 7.32 -17.39 -11.90
N SER A 96 8.61 -17.54 -11.61
CA SER A 96 9.08 -18.01 -10.30
C SER A 96 9.03 -16.87 -9.30
N HIS A 97 8.02 -16.86 -8.41
CA HIS A 97 7.85 -15.84 -7.38
C HIS A 97 7.06 -16.42 -6.18
N ASP A 98 7.09 -15.72 -5.07
CA ASP A 98 6.17 -15.98 -3.96
C ASP A 98 4.86 -15.22 -4.23
N SER A 99 3.81 -15.95 -4.64
CA SER A 99 2.54 -15.35 -5.04
C SER A 99 1.89 -14.54 -3.93
N LYS A 100 1.93 -15.04 -2.69
CA LYS A 100 1.32 -14.38 -1.53
C LYS A 100 2.02 -13.06 -1.21
N TRP A 101 3.36 -13.09 -1.14
CA TRP A 101 4.11 -11.88 -0.81
C TRP A 101 4.19 -10.90 -1.97
N THR A 102 4.21 -11.38 -3.21
CA THR A 102 4.11 -10.49 -4.39
C THR A 102 2.75 -9.82 -4.46
N ALA A 103 1.65 -10.54 -4.16
CA ALA A 103 0.32 -9.95 -4.07
C ALA A 103 0.25 -8.88 -2.96
N GLU A 104 0.87 -9.12 -1.79
CA GLU A 104 0.97 -8.13 -0.70
C GLU A 104 1.75 -6.88 -1.15
N ALA A 105 2.89 -7.04 -1.84
CA ALA A 105 3.67 -5.93 -2.36
C ALA A 105 2.87 -5.11 -3.37
N LEU A 106 2.21 -5.78 -4.32
CA LEU A 106 1.38 -5.13 -5.33
C LEU A 106 0.16 -4.44 -4.71
N PHE A 107 -0.49 -5.06 -3.72
CA PHE A 107 -1.58 -4.44 -2.97
C PHE A 107 -1.15 -3.12 -2.31
N ASN A 108 0.05 -3.05 -1.71
CA ASN A 108 0.55 -1.81 -1.12
C ASN A 108 0.73 -0.68 -2.16
N LEU A 109 1.12 -1.00 -3.39
CA LEU A 109 1.20 -0.01 -4.47
C LEU A 109 -0.20 0.43 -4.91
N LEU A 110 -1.13 -0.52 -5.08
CA LEU A 110 -2.51 -0.27 -5.47
C LEU A 110 -3.28 0.55 -4.43
N ASP A 111 -3.13 0.22 -3.15
CA ASP A 111 -3.73 0.95 -2.04
C ASP A 111 -3.27 2.42 -2.01
N ASN A 112 -1.97 2.65 -2.25
CA ASN A 112 -1.43 4.00 -2.41
C ASN A 112 -2.03 4.71 -3.65
N ALA A 113 -2.12 4.03 -4.79
CA ALA A 113 -2.74 4.61 -5.98
C ALA A 113 -4.19 5.05 -5.70
N VAL A 114 -5.00 4.20 -5.04
CA VAL A 114 -6.39 4.55 -4.67
C VAL A 114 -6.43 5.69 -3.65
N LYS A 115 -5.53 5.72 -2.67
CA LYS A 115 -5.48 6.78 -1.65
C LYS A 115 -5.20 8.14 -2.25
N TYR A 116 -4.21 8.24 -3.11
CA TYR A 116 -3.70 9.50 -3.64
C TYR A 116 -4.29 9.93 -4.97
N THR A 117 -5.17 9.13 -5.55
CA THR A 117 -5.98 9.50 -6.71
C THR A 117 -7.29 10.12 -6.23
N SER A 118 -7.66 11.24 -6.84
CA SER A 118 -8.93 11.93 -6.59
C SER A 118 -10.12 11.12 -7.09
N ALA A 119 -11.31 11.39 -6.57
CA ALA A 119 -12.55 10.81 -7.08
C ALA A 119 -12.70 11.03 -8.61
N GLY A 120 -13.16 10.01 -9.31
CA GLY A 120 -13.27 10.02 -10.78
C GLY A 120 -11.94 9.85 -11.52
N GLY A 121 -10.83 9.62 -10.79
CA GLY A 121 -9.51 9.43 -11.38
C GLY A 121 -9.30 8.09 -12.07
N LYS A 122 -8.06 7.80 -12.45
CA LYS A 122 -7.71 6.60 -13.23
C LYS A 122 -6.50 5.90 -12.63
N ILE A 123 -6.58 4.57 -12.57
CA ILE A 123 -5.48 3.68 -12.21
C ILE A 123 -5.33 2.64 -13.31
N SER A 124 -4.11 2.35 -13.72
CA SER A 124 -3.82 1.27 -14.67
C SER A 124 -2.77 0.32 -14.12
N VAL A 125 -3.02 -0.97 -14.30
CA VAL A 125 -2.03 -2.04 -14.04
C VAL A 125 -1.63 -2.63 -15.37
N SER A 126 -0.34 -2.68 -15.67
CA SER A 126 0.17 -3.33 -16.86
C SER A 126 1.31 -4.28 -16.51
N VAL A 127 1.33 -5.45 -17.17
CA VAL A 127 2.38 -6.45 -17.01
C VAL A 127 3.05 -6.66 -18.34
N VAL A 128 4.38 -6.51 -18.35
CA VAL A 128 5.22 -6.70 -19.54
C VAL A 128 6.37 -7.63 -19.21
N GLN A 129 6.57 -8.64 -20.02
CA GLN A 129 7.72 -9.52 -19.93
C GLN A 129 8.85 -8.99 -20.80
N TRP A 130 9.98 -8.74 -20.16
CA TRP A 130 11.25 -8.41 -20.80
C TRP A 130 12.17 -9.64 -20.79
N GLU A 131 13.31 -9.57 -21.43
CA GLU A 131 14.26 -10.69 -21.50
C GLU A 131 14.72 -11.16 -20.10
N MET A 132 15.03 -10.24 -19.20
CA MET A 132 15.58 -10.53 -17.87
C MET A 132 14.58 -10.33 -16.72
N TYR A 133 13.53 -9.56 -16.93
CA TYR A 133 12.57 -9.18 -15.90
C TYR A 133 11.14 -9.22 -16.41
N VAL A 134 10.21 -9.46 -15.48
CA VAL A 134 8.81 -9.12 -15.67
C VAL A 134 8.54 -7.82 -14.91
N GLU A 135 8.00 -6.84 -15.61
CA GLU A 135 7.55 -5.57 -15.05
C GLU A 135 6.06 -5.64 -14.74
N ILE A 136 5.70 -5.34 -13.48
CA ILE A 136 4.32 -5.08 -13.06
C ILE A 136 4.25 -3.59 -12.73
N LYS A 137 3.58 -2.81 -13.55
CA LYS A 137 3.48 -1.36 -13.43
C LYS A 137 2.09 -0.96 -12.96
N VAL A 138 2.04 -0.19 -11.88
CA VAL A 138 0.85 0.48 -11.36
C VAL A 138 1.02 1.98 -11.64
N ALA A 139 0.15 2.55 -12.44
CA ALA A 139 0.16 3.98 -12.74
C ALA A 139 -1.17 4.62 -12.37
N ASP A 140 -1.11 5.78 -11.75
CA ASP A 140 -2.23 6.60 -11.34
C ASP A 140 -2.12 8.03 -11.91
N ASN A 141 -3.23 8.75 -11.98
CA ASN A 141 -3.29 10.17 -12.32
C ASN A 141 -3.54 11.06 -11.10
N GLY A 142 -3.04 10.66 -9.94
CA GLY A 142 -3.21 11.36 -8.68
C GLY A 142 -2.30 12.57 -8.51
N LYS A 143 -2.05 12.98 -7.27
CA LYS A 143 -1.28 14.19 -6.94
C LYS A 143 0.18 14.17 -7.40
N GLY A 144 0.76 12.98 -7.63
CA GLY A 144 2.18 12.81 -7.92
C GLY A 144 3.09 13.01 -6.70
N ILE A 145 4.40 12.89 -6.92
CA ILE A 145 5.46 12.92 -5.90
C ILE A 145 6.61 13.76 -6.43
N SER A 146 7.09 14.71 -5.64
CA SER A 146 8.24 15.52 -6.01
C SER A 146 9.52 14.66 -6.13
N GLU A 147 10.42 15.03 -7.01
CA GLU A 147 11.67 14.30 -7.25
C GLU A 147 12.49 14.12 -5.96
N SER A 148 12.56 15.17 -5.12
CA SER A 148 13.24 15.14 -3.83
C SER A 148 12.70 14.08 -2.87
N ASN A 149 11.43 13.72 -2.98
CA ASN A 149 10.75 12.80 -2.08
C ASN A 149 10.75 11.34 -2.60
N GLN A 150 11.00 11.10 -3.91
CA GLN A 150 10.90 9.76 -4.51
C GLN A 150 11.83 8.71 -3.85
N ALA A 151 12.99 9.11 -3.36
CA ALA A 151 13.84 8.21 -2.59
C ALA A 151 13.35 8.03 -1.14
N ALA A 152 12.76 9.05 -0.55
CA ALA A 152 12.33 9.08 0.84
C ALA A 152 11.04 8.28 1.08
N ILE A 153 10.13 8.21 0.10
CA ILE A 153 8.85 7.47 0.22
C ILE A 153 9.01 5.98 0.53
N PHE A 154 10.18 5.40 0.28
CA PHE A 154 10.51 4.01 0.61
C PHE A 154 11.14 3.85 2.00
N ARG A 155 11.28 4.93 2.79
CA ARG A 155 11.73 4.83 4.19
C ARG A 155 10.56 4.45 5.10
N ARG A 156 10.86 3.76 6.19
CA ARG A 156 9.86 3.44 7.21
C ARG A 156 9.29 4.70 7.84
N PHE A 157 7.98 4.71 8.04
CA PHE A 157 7.24 5.79 8.69
C PHE A 157 7.34 7.14 7.96
N TYR A 158 7.91 7.15 6.75
CA TYR A 158 7.94 8.36 5.96
C TYR A 158 6.57 8.68 5.38
N ARG A 159 6.16 9.93 5.56
CA ARG A 159 4.97 10.53 4.96
C ARG A 159 5.29 11.98 4.62
N GLU A 160 4.86 12.43 3.46
CA GLU A 160 4.91 13.85 3.12
C GLU A 160 3.97 14.65 4.03
N GLU A 161 4.34 15.85 4.44
CA GLU A 161 3.54 16.70 5.33
C GLU A 161 2.14 16.95 4.78
N GLU A 162 2.02 17.15 3.47
CA GLU A 162 0.77 17.42 2.76
C GLU A 162 -0.24 16.26 2.79
N VAL A 163 0.17 15.05 3.13
CA VAL A 163 -0.70 13.85 3.15
C VAL A 163 -0.95 13.31 4.54
N HIS A 164 -0.66 14.07 5.57
CA HIS A 164 -0.95 13.65 6.96
C HIS A 164 -2.44 13.41 7.24
N SER A 165 -3.35 14.02 6.46
CA SER A 165 -4.79 13.80 6.53
C SER A 165 -5.26 12.44 5.99
N GLU A 166 -4.51 11.85 5.04
CA GLU A 166 -4.87 10.55 4.49
C GLU A 166 -4.56 9.41 5.46
N PRO A 167 -5.38 8.34 5.50
CA PRO A 167 -5.12 7.20 6.39
C PRO A 167 -3.85 6.46 5.96
N GLY A 168 -2.97 6.14 6.92
CA GLY A 168 -1.75 5.36 6.65
C GLY A 168 -0.64 5.66 7.63
N VAL A 169 0.37 4.80 7.64
CA VAL A 169 1.45 4.83 8.62
C VAL A 169 2.83 5.02 7.98
N GLY A 170 2.91 4.98 6.64
CA GLY A 170 4.18 5.11 5.93
C GLY A 170 5.04 3.83 5.95
N ILE A 171 4.43 2.64 6.03
CA ILE A 171 5.14 1.35 6.01
C ILE A 171 4.93 0.61 4.69
N GLY A 172 3.81 0.84 3.97
CA GLY A 172 3.41 0.03 2.83
C GLY A 172 4.45 -0.02 1.70
N LEU A 173 5.00 1.12 1.26
CA LEU A 173 6.03 1.16 0.22
C LEU A 173 7.36 0.55 0.67
N TYR A 174 7.73 0.75 1.94
CA TYR A 174 8.90 0.10 2.52
C TYR A 174 8.74 -1.42 2.48
N LEU A 175 7.58 -1.94 2.95
CA LEU A 175 7.28 -3.37 2.96
C LEU A 175 7.28 -3.95 1.54
N ALA A 176 6.64 -3.27 0.59
CA ALA A 176 6.65 -3.67 -0.81
C ALA A 176 8.09 -3.81 -1.36
N ARG A 177 8.95 -2.81 -1.10
CA ARG A 177 10.35 -2.85 -1.54
C ARG A 177 11.12 -4.00 -0.90
N GLU A 178 10.96 -4.25 0.40
CA GLU A 178 11.63 -5.36 1.10
C GLU A 178 11.21 -6.72 0.53
N ILE A 179 9.92 -6.93 0.28
CA ILE A 179 9.38 -8.15 -0.30
C ILE A 179 10.00 -8.41 -1.68
N ILE A 180 10.02 -7.42 -2.54
CA ILE A 180 10.50 -7.55 -3.92
C ILE A 180 12.02 -7.71 -3.97
N THR A 181 12.76 -6.97 -3.15
CA THR A 181 14.23 -7.09 -3.06
C THR A 181 14.64 -8.49 -2.61
N ARG A 182 13.94 -9.08 -1.65
CA ARG A 182 14.20 -10.46 -1.19
C ARG A 182 13.87 -11.53 -2.23
N GLN A 183 13.08 -11.21 -3.23
CA GLN A 183 12.84 -12.07 -4.37
C GLN A 183 13.87 -11.89 -5.50
N GLY A 184 14.85 -10.99 -5.31
CA GLY A 184 15.87 -10.66 -6.31
C GLY A 184 15.43 -9.58 -7.30
N GLY A 185 14.29 -8.94 -7.02
CA GLY A 185 13.75 -7.85 -7.82
C GLY A 185 14.03 -6.47 -7.23
N TYR A 186 13.38 -5.45 -7.80
CA TYR A 186 13.42 -4.08 -7.29
C TYR A 186 12.15 -3.32 -7.66
N ILE A 187 11.92 -2.18 -6.99
CA ILE A 187 10.83 -1.26 -7.31
C ILE A 187 11.43 0.07 -7.76
N LYS A 188 10.92 0.62 -8.85
CA LYS A 188 11.20 1.98 -9.31
C LYS A 188 9.94 2.82 -9.30
N VAL A 189 10.10 4.14 -9.23
CA VAL A 189 9.03 5.12 -9.33
C VAL A 189 9.39 6.17 -10.36
N VAL A 190 8.40 6.59 -11.12
CA VAL A 190 8.46 7.77 -12.00
C VAL A 190 7.22 8.60 -11.67
N SER A 191 7.44 9.82 -11.22
CA SER A 191 6.34 10.67 -10.78
C SER A 191 6.72 12.15 -10.91
N ALA A 192 5.72 12.99 -11.06
CA ALA A 192 5.88 14.44 -10.96
C ALA A 192 4.61 15.04 -10.32
N PRO A 193 4.73 16.14 -9.51
CA PRO A 193 3.58 16.79 -8.91
C PRO A 193 2.50 17.14 -9.95
N GLY A 194 1.26 16.77 -9.67
CA GLY A 194 0.11 16.99 -10.55
C GLY A 194 -0.03 16.03 -11.73
N ASN A 195 0.95 15.15 -11.98
CA ASN A 195 0.94 14.22 -13.13
C ASN A 195 0.78 12.74 -12.70
N GLY A 196 0.46 12.50 -11.43
CA GLY A 196 0.34 11.15 -10.90
C GLY A 196 1.67 10.45 -10.70
N SER A 197 1.60 9.14 -10.46
CA SER A 197 2.76 8.30 -10.20
C SER A 197 2.69 6.99 -10.98
N ALA A 198 3.84 6.46 -11.35
CA ALA A 198 3.99 5.13 -11.92
C ALA A 198 5.03 4.35 -11.11
N PHE A 199 4.56 3.33 -10.38
CA PHE A 199 5.40 2.39 -9.66
C PHE A 199 5.55 1.11 -10.47
N SER A 200 6.78 0.64 -10.66
CA SER A 200 7.07 -0.61 -11.37
C SER A 200 7.78 -1.58 -10.45
N ILE A 201 7.19 -2.76 -10.23
CA ILE A 201 7.83 -3.93 -9.65
C ILE A 201 8.58 -4.64 -10.77
N MET A 202 9.86 -4.90 -10.57
CA MET A 202 10.71 -5.66 -11.50
C MET A 202 11.08 -6.98 -10.83
N LEU A 203 10.55 -8.10 -11.33
CA LEU A 203 10.88 -9.45 -10.85
C LEU A 203 11.74 -10.17 -11.89
N PRO A 204 12.83 -10.86 -11.49
CA PRO A 204 13.67 -11.59 -12.43
C PRO A 204 12.89 -12.77 -13.05
N VAL A 205 13.19 -13.06 -14.33
CA VAL A 205 12.60 -14.22 -15.05
C VAL A 205 13.21 -15.54 -14.57
N LYS A 206 14.43 -15.52 -14.01
CA LYS A 206 15.18 -16.71 -13.53
C LYS A 206 15.40 -16.65 -12.04
#